data_bb0f766ad2db5a433a1cf932bb706c68
#
_entry.id   bb0f766ad2db5a433a1cf932bb706c68
#
_cell.length_a   1.000
_cell.length_b   1.000
_cell.length_c   1.000
_cell.angle_alpha   90.00
_cell.angle_beta   90.00
_cell.angle_gamma   90.00
#
_symmetry.space_group_name_H-M   'P 1'
#
loop_
_entity.id
_entity.type
_entity.pdbx_description
1 polymer ?
#
loop_
_entity_poly.entity_id
_entity_poly.type
_entity_poly.pdbx_seq_one_letter_code
_entity_poly.pdbx_strand_id
1 'polypeptide(L)'
;MKLKIILSTLNILIYCNLCVSQNNLNKLNFSYPLQVNYPLTGNFGEPRSKHFHTGLDYYTVEEGKAIVAVQEGYVSRILVSPYGYGLALYVDHPSGYTSVYGHLSRFDNSIARWVEEQQYLRKNFSLDTLLPPEKFIVKQGEIIAYSGNSGQSAGPHLHFELRETASENPVNTLTSVYKITDNIPPDIMSVVIYPATKNSLVNQKNEKLLIKTTGTAGKYTVSKNGIVCSGLTGFGIEYTDRINYTTNKYGVWQVKLFIDDSLYYHSRMDKIDFSLQNRKNSHFDYAYLVGEKRDVQRCWLEEGNDLKLYPAVKNRGLFIPDAGKNYHIRIELTDYNSNLSTVNFTIMGTENANSEYITNPRKDQLAIDAECRVEAGADALFSHYEIPIAALGKNDLSAIYRIGNESIALKRKISISLYSEKISGDILHKTFMRCECNKSIRLLPVIREGNYFTAYSQEFGTFSLVADTTPPTIEPVTKFDKPILSTQKQLKIKVSDDLSGIAEYSLYIDDVWVLAGYDAKNGVLSYTFDEHMPAGKEHTLKVSVLDR
;
A
#
# COMPACT_ATOMS: atom_id res chain seq x y z
N MET A 1 11.40 -40.88 29.26
CA MET A 1 10.92 -41.24 27.92
C MET A 1 9.48 -40.76 27.60
N LYS A 2 8.82 -39.99 28.48
CA LYS A 2 7.44 -39.46 28.25
C LYS A 2 7.38 -37.99 27.81
N LEU A 3 8.49 -37.24 27.82
CA LEU A 3 8.49 -35.81 27.51
C LEU A 3 8.72 -35.49 26.01
N LYS A 4 9.30 -36.42 25.23
CA LYS A 4 9.55 -36.21 23.79
C LYS A 4 8.32 -36.44 22.88
N ILE A 5 7.31 -37.16 23.37
CA ILE A 5 6.10 -37.47 22.58
C ILE A 5 5.11 -36.30 22.60
N ILE A 6 5.10 -35.49 23.67
CA ILE A 6 4.19 -34.34 23.80
C ILE A 6 4.61 -33.17 22.92
N LEU A 7 5.92 -32.96 22.69
CA LEU A 7 6.38 -31.87 21.79
C LEU A 7 6.13 -32.15 20.30
N SER A 8 6.11 -33.43 19.86
CA SER A 8 5.84 -33.78 18.48
C SER A 8 4.35 -33.66 18.12
N THR A 9 3.46 -33.96 19.07
CA THR A 9 2.01 -33.82 18.88
C THR A 9 1.57 -32.36 18.89
N LEU A 10 2.23 -31.47 19.64
CA LEU A 10 1.92 -30.05 19.68
C LEU A 10 2.32 -29.34 18.35
N ASN A 11 3.46 -29.71 17.74
CA ASN A 11 3.87 -29.20 16.44
C ASN A 11 2.97 -29.69 15.29
N ILE A 12 2.45 -30.91 15.36
CA ILE A 12 1.49 -31.43 14.35
C ILE A 12 0.14 -30.74 14.49
N LEU A 13 -0.31 -30.40 15.70
CA LEU A 13 -1.55 -29.66 15.94
C LEU A 13 -1.46 -28.18 15.48
N ILE A 14 -0.30 -27.54 15.60
CA ILE A 14 -0.09 -26.17 15.11
C ILE A 14 -0.03 -26.15 13.57
N TYR A 15 0.59 -27.13 12.92
CA TYR A 15 0.57 -27.26 11.45
C TYR A 15 -0.83 -27.62 10.90
N CYS A 16 -1.61 -28.44 11.61
CA CYS A 16 -2.99 -28.74 11.22
C CYS A 16 -3.91 -27.51 11.33
N ASN A 17 -3.73 -26.64 12.33
CA ASN A 17 -4.59 -25.45 12.47
C ASN A 17 -4.33 -24.38 11.39
N LEU A 18 -3.13 -24.30 10.82
CA LEU A 18 -2.84 -23.39 9.69
C LEU A 18 -3.41 -23.92 8.35
N CYS A 19 -3.51 -25.22 8.16
CA CYS A 19 -4.19 -25.83 7.01
C CYS A 19 -5.73 -25.84 7.14
N VAL A 20 -6.27 -25.83 8.37
CA VAL A 20 -7.71 -25.88 8.63
C VAL A 20 -8.40 -24.54 8.31
N SER A 21 -7.70 -23.42 8.41
CA SER A 21 -8.29 -22.09 8.16
C SER A 21 -8.67 -21.85 6.68
N GLN A 22 -7.85 -22.26 5.71
CA GLN A 22 -8.17 -22.09 4.28
C GLN A 22 -9.22 -23.06 3.74
N ASN A 23 -9.25 -24.29 4.25
CA ASN A 23 -10.26 -25.27 3.85
C ASN A 23 -11.69 -24.94 4.33
N ASN A 24 -11.84 -24.00 5.28
CA ASN A 24 -13.15 -23.59 5.78
C ASN A 24 -13.78 -22.45 4.96
N LEU A 25 -13.00 -21.55 4.36
CA LEU A 25 -13.51 -20.44 3.54
C LEU A 25 -14.37 -20.94 2.36
N ASN A 26 -13.95 -22.01 1.68
CA ASN A 26 -14.71 -22.63 0.58
C ASN A 26 -16.08 -23.20 0.98
N LYS A 27 -16.28 -23.42 2.28
CA LYS A 27 -17.56 -23.96 2.82
C LYS A 27 -18.48 -22.84 3.30
N LEU A 28 -17.98 -21.62 3.41
CA LEU A 28 -18.76 -20.47 3.79
C LEU A 28 -19.47 -19.90 2.55
N ASN A 29 -20.77 -19.73 2.67
CA ASN A 29 -21.61 -19.27 1.57
C ASN A 29 -21.59 -17.74 1.47
N PHE A 30 -20.52 -17.16 0.89
CA PHE A 30 -20.46 -15.74 0.55
C PHE A 30 -21.07 -15.49 -0.83
N SER A 31 -22.02 -14.57 -0.93
CA SER A 31 -22.50 -14.05 -2.22
C SER A 31 -21.52 -13.04 -2.82
N TYR A 32 -21.64 -12.77 -4.11
CA TYR A 32 -20.91 -11.63 -4.71
C TYR A 32 -21.40 -10.30 -4.12
N PRO A 33 -20.51 -9.31 -3.93
CA PRO A 33 -20.88 -8.01 -3.36
C PRO A 33 -21.70 -7.14 -4.32
N LEU A 34 -21.76 -7.50 -5.59
CA LEU A 34 -22.50 -6.84 -6.67
C LEU A 34 -23.48 -7.83 -7.31
N GLN A 35 -24.65 -7.35 -7.73
CA GLN A 35 -25.68 -8.21 -8.34
C GLN A 35 -25.30 -8.74 -9.73
N VAL A 36 -24.32 -8.12 -10.38
CA VAL A 36 -23.80 -8.48 -11.69
C VAL A 36 -22.30 -8.69 -11.58
N ASN A 37 -21.76 -9.66 -12.31
CA ASN A 37 -20.32 -9.92 -12.33
C ASN A 37 -19.62 -8.83 -13.16
N TYR A 38 -18.97 -7.90 -12.48
CA TYR A 38 -18.16 -6.84 -13.09
C TYR A 38 -16.71 -7.28 -13.26
N PRO A 39 -16.02 -6.82 -14.31
CA PRO A 39 -14.60 -7.12 -14.50
C PRO A 39 -13.77 -6.50 -13.39
N LEU A 40 -12.69 -7.14 -13.02
CA LEU A 40 -11.73 -6.59 -12.07
C LEU A 40 -10.86 -5.51 -12.74
N THR A 41 -10.45 -4.52 -11.96
CA THR A 41 -9.38 -3.57 -12.30
C THR A 41 -8.16 -3.71 -11.40
N GLY A 42 -8.28 -4.47 -10.31
CA GLY A 42 -7.20 -4.81 -9.40
C GLY A 42 -7.49 -6.10 -8.67
N ASN A 43 -6.46 -6.90 -8.43
CA ASN A 43 -6.55 -8.15 -7.68
C ASN A 43 -5.78 -8.10 -6.35
N PHE A 44 -6.01 -9.11 -5.51
CA PHE A 44 -5.36 -9.26 -4.22
C PHE A 44 -3.85 -9.47 -4.36
N GLY A 45 -3.05 -8.76 -3.56
CA GLY A 45 -1.61 -8.93 -3.49
C GLY A 45 -0.81 -8.19 -4.56
N GLU A 46 -1.45 -7.52 -5.53
CA GLU A 46 -0.71 -6.72 -6.50
C GLU A 46 0.01 -5.54 -5.82
N PRO A 47 1.20 -5.14 -6.30
CA PRO A 47 1.94 -4.04 -5.72
C PRO A 47 1.28 -2.69 -6.00
N ARG A 48 0.99 -1.93 -4.96
CA ARG A 48 0.62 -0.50 -5.03
C ARG A 48 1.83 0.35 -4.61
N SER A 49 1.77 1.66 -4.72
CA SER A 49 2.93 2.53 -4.42
C SER A 49 3.57 2.28 -3.05
N LYS A 50 2.76 2.05 -2.00
CA LYS A 50 3.25 1.92 -0.61
C LYS A 50 2.83 0.63 0.11
N HIS A 51 1.95 -0.19 -0.48
CA HIS A 51 1.36 -1.38 0.14
C HIS A 51 1.04 -2.44 -0.90
N PHE A 52 0.67 -3.63 -0.47
CA PHE A 52 -0.02 -4.61 -1.31
C PHE A 52 -1.50 -4.25 -1.42
N HIS A 53 -2.12 -4.48 -2.55
CA HIS A 53 -3.56 -4.40 -2.67
C HIS A 53 -4.23 -5.49 -1.83
N THR A 54 -5.15 -5.09 -0.95
CA THR A 54 -5.72 -5.99 0.08
C THR A 54 -7.11 -6.52 -0.27
N GLY A 55 -7.60 -6.18 -1.44
CA GLY A 55 -8.94 -6.54 -1.90
C GLY A 55 -9.03 -6.85 -3.38
N LEU A 56 -10.24 -6.76 -3.88
CA LEU A 56 -10.60 -6.82 -5.29
C LEU A 56 -11.25 -5.50 -5.68
N ASP A 57 -10.81 -4.92 -6.79
CA ASP A 57 -11.41 -3.72 -7.36
C ASP A 57 -12.34 -4.13 -8.51
N TYR A 58 -13.66 -4.04 -8.30
CA TYR A 58 -14.68 -4.32 -9.31
C TYR A 58 -15.02 -3.05 -10.07
N TYR A 59 -14.70 -2.99 -11.38
CA TYR A 59 -14.99 -1.84 -12.23
C TYR A 59 -16.48 -1.72 -12.52
N THR A 60 -17.13 -0.69 -12.02
CA THR A 60 -18.59 -0.50 -12.13
C THR A 60 -19.03 0.41 -13.26
N VAL A 61 -18.09 0.87 -14.13
CA VAL A 61 -18.33 1.78 -15.27
C VAL A 61 -18.79 3.18 -14.81
N GLU A 62 -19.79 3.22 -13.96
CA GLU A 62 -20.39 4.43 -13.36
C GLU A 62 -20.65 4.21 -11.86
N GLU A 63 -20.88 5.29 -11.16
CA GLU A 63 -21.28 5.25 -9.75
C GLU A 63 -22.74 4.79 -9.57
N GLY A 64 -23.09 4.39 -8.36
CA GLY A 64 -24.50 4.11 -7.98
C GLY A 64 -24.96 2.68 -8.23
N LYS A 65 -24.06 1.72 -8.55
CA LYS A 65 -24.44 0.30 -8.60
C LYS A 65 -24.70 -0.22 -7.21
N ALA A 66 -25.81 -0.96 -7.03
CA ALA A 66 -26.20 -1.52 -5.75
C ALA A 66 -25.16 -2.52 -5.24
N ILE A 67 -24.73 -2.34 -4.00
CA ILE A 67 -23.80 -3.20 -3.27
C ILE A 67 -24.58 -3.93 -2.20
N VAL A 68 -24.38 -5.23 -2.09
CA VAL A 68 -25.10 -6.10 -1.15
C VAL A 68 -24.16 -6.68 -0.10
N ALA A 69 -24.70 -6.96 1.09
CA ALA A 69 -24.01 -7.71 2.11
C ALA A 69 -23.72 -9.13 1.62
N VAL A 70 -22.45 -9.53 1.61
CA VAL A 70 -22.01 -10.84 1.07
C VAL A 70 -22.44 -12.01 1.93
N GLN A 71 -22.75 -11.78 3.20
CA GLN A 71 -23.28 -12.74 4.17
C GLN A 71 -24.11 -11.97 5.19
N GLU A 72 -24.96 -12.62 5.95
CA GLU A 72 -25.65 -12.02 7.10
C GLU A 72 -24.66 -11.52 8.15
N GLY A 73 -25.03 -10.51 8.92
CA GLY A 73 -24.17 -9.93 9.94
C GLY A 73 -24.68 -8.58 10.44
N TYR A 74 -23.77 -7.74 10.87
CA TYR A 74 -24.08 -6.37 11.28
C TYR A 74 -22.99 -5.39 10.84
N VAL A 75 -23.35 -4.13 10.60
CA VAL A 75 -22.39 -3.08 10.30
C VAL A 75 -21.61 -2.76 11.56
N SER A 76 -20.34 -3.16 11.59
CA SER A 76 -19.45 -3.00 12.75
C SER A 76 -18.68 -1.69 12.75
N ARG A 77 -18.43 -1.08 11.57
CA ARG A 77 -17.75 0.20 11.43
C ARG A 77 -18.26 0.96 10.22
N ILE A 78 -18.38 2.28 10.37
CA ILE A 78 -18.64 3.21 9.28
C ILE A 78 -17.49 4.20 9.19
N LEU A 79 -16.93 4.37 7.99
CA LEU A 79 -15.89 5.35 7.68
C LEU A 79 -16.42 6.33 6.64
N VAL A 80 -16.28 7.63 6.92
CA VAL A 80 -16.44 8.74 5.98
C VAL A 80 -15.16 9.57 6.03
N SER A 81 -14.41 9.63 4.94
CA SER A 81 -13.16 10.34 4.87
C SER A 81 -12.94 10.93 3.46
N PRO A 82 -12.33 12.11 3.31
CA PRO A 82 -11.89 12.60 2.01
C PRO A 82 -10.69 11.82 1.45
N TYR A 83 -10.10 10.92 2.25
CA TYR A 83 -8.87 10.18 1.92
C TYR A 83 -9.09 8.66 2.02
N GLY A 84 -8.10 7.88 1.56
CA GLY A 84 -8.09 6.41 1.69
C GLY A 84 -9.31 5.77 1.04
N TYR A 85 -10.06 4.96 1.79
CA TYR A 85 -11.27 4.28 1.31
C TYR A 85 -12.46 5.20 1.00
N GLY A 86 -12.38 6.49 1.32
CA GLY A 86 -13.51 7.40 1.13
C GLY A 86 -14.67 7.08 2.06
N LEU A 87 -15.85 6.82 1.50
CA LEU A 87 -16.96 6.23 2.21
C LEU A 87 -16.78 4.72 2.23
N ALA A 88 -16.78 4.11 3.41
CA ALA A 88 -16.65 2.67 3.55
C ALA A 88 -17.54 2.08 4.65
N LEU A 89 -18.00 0.84 4.42
CA LEU A 89 -18.69 0.01 5.39
C LEU A 89 -17.88 -1.23 5.72
N TYR A 90 -17.95 -1.63 6.99
CA TYR A 90 -17.42 -2.89 7.50
C TYR A 90 -18.59 -3.69 8.06
N VAL A 91 -18.73 -4.93 7.64
CA VAL A 91 -19.79 -5.83 8.11
C VAL A 91 -19.15 -7.06 8.74
N ASP A 92 -19.38 -7.26 10.03
CA ASP A 92 -18.93 -8.44 10.75
C ASP A 92 -19.96 -9.56 10.59
N HIS A 93 -19.44 -10.75 10.24
CA HIS A 93 -20.25 -11.94 9.98
C HIS A 93 -20.07 -12.99 11.07
N PRO A 94 -21.13 -13.79 11.37
CA PRO A 94 -21.04 -14.90 12.33
C PRO A 94 -19.97 -15.94 11.97
N SER A 95 -19.54 -15.97 10.72
CA SER A 95 -18.47 -16.84 10.24
C SER A 95 -17.08 -16.48 10.75
N GLY A 96 -16.90 -15.36 11.46
CA GLY A 96 -15.60 -14.86 11.95
C GLY A 96 -14.82 -14.04 10.91
N TYR A 97 -15.49 -13.58 9.87
CA TYR A 97 -14.93 -12.70 8.84
C TYR A 97 -15.64 -11.35 8.84
N THR A 98 -14.92 -10.32 8.41
CA THR A 98 -15.43 -8.96 8.19
C THR A 98 -15.31 -8.63 6.72
N SER A 99 -16.41 -8.26 6.06
CA SER A 99 -16.36 -7.71 4.70
C SER A 99 -16.23 -6.19 4.74
N VAL A 100 -15.37 -5.65 3.86
CA VAL A 100 -15.11 -4.21 3.72
C VAL A 100 -15.50 -3.76 2.32
N TYR A 101 -16.26 -2.69 2.25
CA TYR A 101 -16.75 -2.09 1.01
C TYR A 101 -16.27 -0.65 0.96
N GLY A 102 -15.35 -0.33 0.06
CA GLY A 102 -14.71 0.99 -0.07
C GLY A 102 -15.11 1.75 -1.32
N HIS A 103 -14.75 3.02 -1.35
CA HIS A 103 -14.98 3.99 -2.43
C HIS A 103 -16.45 4.21 -2.78
N LEU A 104 -17.34 4.04 -1.78
CA LEU A 104 -18.79 4.16 -1.95
C LEU A 104 -19.21 5.58 -2.36
N SER A 105 -20.32 5.70 -3.10
CA SER A 105 -20.94 7.00 -3.39
C SER A 105 -21.94 7.40 -2.30
N ARG A 106 -22.64 6.42 -1.73
CA ARG A 106 -23.60 6.61 -0.63
C ARG A 106 -23.89 5.28 0.06
N PHE A 107 -24.35 5.36 1.29
CA PHE A 107 -24.88 4.23 2.05
C PHE A 107 -26.35 3.99 1.71
N ASP A 108 -26.92 2.85 2.17
CA ASP A 108 -28.37 2.68 2.22
C ASP A 108 -29.03 3.77 3.05
N ASN A 109 -30.31 4.05 2.78
CA ASN A 109 -31.01 5.20 3.34
C ASN A 109 -31.03 5.21 4.89
N SER A 110 -31.14 4.05 5.53
CA SER A 110 -31.16 3.96 7.00
C SER A 110 -29.80 4.32 7.61
N ILE A 111 -28.72 3.81 7.01
CA ILE A 111 -27.34 4.10 7.40
C ILE A 111 -26.99 5.54 7.07
N ALA A 112 -27.35 6.02 5.86
CA ALA A 112 -27.07 7.37 5.39
C ALA A 112 -27.65 8.43 6.33
N ARG A 113 -28.91 8.28 6.72
CA ARG A 113 -29.57 9.20 7.66
C ARG A 113 -28.86 9.26 9.01
N TRP A 114 -28.51 8.11 9.56
CA TRP A 114 -27.79 8.08 10.83
C TRP A 114 -26.40 8.71 10.72
N VAL A 115 -25.68 8.49 9.63
CA VAL A 115 -24.37 9.11 9.36
C VAL A 115 -24.51 10.62 9.31
N GLU A 116 -25.49 11.14 8.57
CA GLU A 116 -25.77 12.57 8.46
C GLU A 116 -26.08 13.19 9.83
N GLU A 117 -26.95 12.56 10.65
CA GLU A 117 -27.21 12.97 12.02
C GLU A 117 -25.95 13.07 12.86
N GLN A 118 -25.02 12.08 12.74
CA GLN A 118 -23.75 12.12 13.47
C GLN A 118 -22.82 13.23 12.96
N GLN A 119 -22.81 13.50 11.67
CA GLN A 119 -22.02 14.58 11.06
C GLN A 119 -22.52 15.96 11.50
N TYR A 120 -23.84 16.18 11.51
CA TYR A 120 -24.44 17.43 12.04
C TYR A 120 -24.20 17.60 13.54
N LEU A 121 -24.35 16.54 14.31
CA LEU A 121 -24.10 16.57 15.76
C LEU A 121 -22.66 16.96 16.09
N ARG A 122 -21.70 16.46 15.32
CA ARG A 122 -20.26 16.71 15.49
C ARG A 122 -19.75 17.94 14.72
N LYS A 123 -20.57 18.51 13.85
CA LYS A 123 -20.21 19.55 12.88
C LYS A 123 -18.93 19.19 12.12
N ASN A 124 -18.88 17.96 11.61
CA ASN A 124 -17.73 17.42 10.90
C ASN A 124 -18.16 16.47 9.78
N PHE A 125 -17.62 16.65 8.59
CA PHE A 125 -17.85 15.72 7.47
C PHE A 125 -17.27 14.33 7.75
N SER A 126 -16.05 14.27 8.30
CA SER A 126 -15.38 13.01 8.56
C SER A 126 -15.99 12.27 9.75
N LEU A 127 -16.20 10.98 9.58
CA LEU A 127 -16.70 10.07 10.59
C LEU A 127 -15.93 8.77 10.53
N ASP A 128 -15.42 8.31 11.67
CA ASP A 128 -14.86 6.96 11.84
C ASP A 128 -15.40 6.43 13.17
N THR A 129 -16.29 5.45 13.09
CA THR A 129 -16.98 4.99 14.29
C THR A 129 -17.30 3.51 14.26
N LEU A 130 -17.03 2.85 15.38
CA LEU A 130 -17.44 1.48 15.63
C LEU A 130 -18.88 1.45 16.12
N LEU A 131 -19.62 0.43 15.74
CA LEU A 131 -21.02 0.27 16.05
C LEU A 131 -21.29 -1.02 16.85
N PRO A 132 -22.26 -1.00 17.76
CA PRO A 132 -22.66 -2.21 18.45
C PRO A 132 -23.46 -3.14 17.51
N PRO A 133 -23.42 -4.48 17.75
CA PRO A 133 -24.01 -5.48 16.84
C PRO A 133 -25.50 -5.29 16.52
N GLU A 134 -26.26 -4.70 17.43
CA GLU A 134 -27.70 -4.50 17.28
C GLU A 134 -28.10 -3.24 16.47
N LYS A 135 -27.13 -2.40 16.10
CA LYS A 135 -27.45 -1.09 15.48
C LYS A 135 -27.96 -1.22 14.04
N PHE A 136 -27.23 -1.95 13.20
CA PHE A 136 -27.61 -2.21 11.80
C PHE A 136 -27.34 -3.67 11.48
N ILE A 137 -28.35 -4.50 11.64
CA ILE A 137 -28.33 -5.92 11.26
C ILE A 137 -28.62 -6.00 9.76
N VAL A 138 -27.88 -6.78 9.03
CA VAL A 138 -28.04 -6.97 7.59
C VAL A 138 -28.18 -8.45 7.24
N LYS A 139 -28.99 -8.74 6.22
CA LYS A 139 -29.15 -10.08 5.68
C LYS A 139 -28.25 -10.26 4.45
N GLN A 140 -27.86 -11.48 4.17
CA GLN A 140 -27.16 -11.80 2.91
C GLN A 140 -28.00 -11.34 1.70
N GLY A 141 -27.38 -10.62 0.76
CA GLY A 141 -28.04 -10.07 -0.42
C GLY A 141 -28.80 -8.77 -0.19
N GLU A 142 -28.88 -8.25 1.05
CA GLU A 142 -29.48 -6.97 1.34
C GLU A 142 -28.63 -5.81 0.81
N ILE A 143 -29.25 -4.81 0.18
CA ILE A 143 -28.55 -3.62 -0.31
C ILE A 143 -28.11 -2.77 0.90
N ILE A 144 -26.80 -2.53 1.01
CA ILE A 144 -26.20 -1.77 2.12
C ILE A 144 -25.57 -0.45 1.66
N ALA A 145 -25.23 -0.33 0.40
CA ALA A 145 -24.54 0.84 -0.17
C ALA A 145 -24.62 0.86 -1.70
N TYR A 146 -23.94 1.86 -2.28
CA TYR A 146 -23.82 2.02 -3.73
C TYR A 146 -22.38 2.33 -4.12
N SER A 147 -21.93 1.76 -5.24
CA SER A 147 -20.57 1.98 -5.77
C SER A 147 -20.31 3.44 -6.10
N GLY A 148 -19.06 3.87 -6.00
CA GLY A 148 -18.69 5.25 -6.21
C GLY A 148 -17.24 5.43 -6.61
N ASN A 149 -16.71 6.62 -6.27
CA ASN A 149 -15.34 7.03 -6.56
C ASN A 149 -14.79 7.94 -5.43
N SER A 150 -15.26 7.75 -4.19
CA SER A 150 -14.85 8.58 -3.05
C SER A 150 -13.44 8.21 -2.55
N GLY A 151 -12.78 9.12 -1.82
CA GLY A 151 -11.43 8.92 -1.29
C GLY A 151 -10.34 8.85 -2.37
N GLN A 152 -9.33 8.03 -2.15
CA GLN A 152 -8.18 7.84 -3.08
C GLN A 152 -8.50 6.83 -4.17
N SER A 153 -9.43 7.13 -5.01
CA SER A 153 -9.87 6.32 -6.15
C SER A 153 -9.64 7.04 -7.48
N ALA A 154 -9.23 6.32 -8.51
CA ALA A 154 -8.95 6.87 -9.84
C ALA A 154 -10.16 6.84 -10.79
N GLY A 155 -11.25 6.19 -10.43
CA GLY A 155 -12.47 6.06 -11.23
C GLY A 155 -13.53 5.20 -10.54
N PRO A 156 -14.77 5.13 -11.08
CA PRO A 156 -15.87 4.38 -10.48
C PRO A 156 -15.56 2.89 -10.34
N HIS A 157 -15.49 2.39 -9.11
CA HIS A 157 -15.33 0.97 -8.78
C HIS A 157 -15.80 0.67 -7.36
N LEU A 158 -15.96 -0.60 -7.04
CA LEU A 158 -16.05 -1.10 -5.68
C LEU A 158 -14.73 -1.73 -5.28
N HIS A 159 -14.09 -1.20 -4.24
CA HIS A 159 -13.03 -1.91 -3.53
C HIS A 159 -13.66 -2.83 -2.49
N PHE A 160 -13.39 -4.13 -2.59
CA PHE A 160 -13.97 -5.14 -1.71
C PHE A 160 -12.89 -5.98 -1.04
N GLU A 161 -12.97 -6.13 0.29
CA GLU A 161 -12.10 -7.02 1.05
C GLU A 161 -12.90 -8.01 1.90
N LEU A 162 -12.29 -9.15 2.15
CA LEU A 162 -12.68 -10.05 3.22
C LEU A 162 -11.52 -10.18 4.18
N ARG A 163 -11.76 -9.93 5.48
CA ARG A 163 -10.75 -9.97 6.54
C ARG A 163 -11.13 -11.01 7.60
N GLU A 164 -10.14 -11.62 8.23
CA GLU A 164 -10.38 -12.31 9.51
C GLU A 164 -10.76 -11.26 10.57
N THR A 165 -11.93 -11.35 11.17
CA THR A 165 -12.40 -10.35 12.16
C THR A 165 -11.43 -10.18 13.32
N ALA A 166 -10.87 -11.27 13.85
CA ALA A 166 -10.00 -11.23 15.02
C ALA A 166 -8.62 -10.58 14.78
N SER A 167 -8.08 -10.68 13.57
CA SER A 167 -6.74 -10.18 13.22
C SER A 167 -6.77 -8.97 12.29
N GLU A 168 -7.93 -8.66 11.71
CA GLU A 168 -8.13 -7.70 10.62
C GLU A 168 -7.28 -7.98 9.37
N ASN A 169 -6.69 -9.16 9.27
CA ASN A 169 -5.85 -9.52 8.14
C ASN A 169 -6.70 -9.86 6.92
N PRO A 170 -6.50 -9.17 5.79
CA PRO A 170 -7.22 -9.46 4.55
C PRO A 170 -6.80 -10.80 3.97
N VAL A 171 -7.78 -11.56 3.51
CA VAL A 171 -7.62 -12.87 2.90
C VAL A 171 -7.95 -12.83 1.42
N ASN A 172 -7.25 -13.64 0.64
CA ASN A 172 -7.45 -13.70 -0.79
C ASN A 172 -8.70 -14.49 -1.15
N THR A 173 -9.72 -13.78 -1.59
CA THR A 173 -11.01 -14.39 -1.95
C THR A 173 -10.98 -15.12 -3.29
N LEU A 174 -10.03 -14.84 -4.18
CA LEU A 174 -9.89 -15.53 -5.48
C LEU A 174 -9.40 -16.97 -5.36
N THR A 175 -8.75 -17.32 -4.24
CA THR A 175 -8.28 -18.69 -4.02
C THR A 175 -9.37 -19.60 -3.43
N SER A 176 -10.48 -19.05 -2.95
CA SER A 176 -11.42 -19.81 -2.14
C SER A 176 -12.91 -19.44 -2.31
N VAL A 177 -13.23 -18.15 -2.48
CA VAL A 177 -14.63 -17.67 -2.45
C VAL A 177 -15.16 -17.37 -3.85
N TYR A 178 -14.44 -16.55 -4.60
CA TYR A 178 -14.88 -16.06 -5.91
C TYR A 178 -14.07 -16.68 -7.03
N LYS A 179 -14.76 -17.12 -8.08
CA LYS A 179 -14.13 -17.65 -9.28
C LYS A 179 -14.23 -16.63 -10.41
N ILE A 180 -13.12 -16.37 -11.05
CA ILE A 180 -13.03 -15.54 -12.25
C ILE A 180 -12.66 -16.44 -13.41
N THR A 181 -13.26 -16.25 -14.56
CA THR A 181 -12.89 -16.99 -15.77
C THR A 181 -11.58 -16.45 -16.29
N ASP A 182 -10.53 -17.25 -16.21
CA ASP A 182 -9.22 -16.92 -16.75
C ASP A 182 -8.47 -18.18 -17.21
N ASN A 183 -7.87 -18.10 -18.39
CA ASN A 183 -7.04 -19.16 -18.98
C ASN A 183 -5.77 -18.59 -19.61
N ILE A 184 -5.36 -17.39 -19.23
CA ILE A 184 -4.17 -16.70 -19.74
C ILE A 184 -3.04 -16.91 -18.73
N PRO A 185 -1.98 -17.66 -19.07
CA PRO A 185 -0.82 -17.78 -18.19
C PRO A 185 -0.11 -16.42 -18.02
N PRO A 186 0.47 -16.14 -16.83
CA PRO A 186 1.23 -14.91 -16.59
C PRO A 186 2.34 -14.68 -17.61
N ASP A 187 2.54 -13.45 -18.04
CA ASP A 187 3.66 -13.04 -18.89
C ASP A 187 4.92 -12.83 -18.06
N ILE A 188 6.04 -13.49 -18.42
CA ILE A 188 7.36 -13.26 -17.81
C ILE A 188 8.17 -12.31 -18.70
N MET A 189 8.52 -11.13 -18.18
CA MET A 189 9.18 -10.08 -18.95
C MET A 189 10.69 -10.11 -18.83
N SER A 190 11.22 -10.33 -17.63
CA SER A 190 12.65 -10.41 -17.38
C SER A 190 13.00 -11.20 -16.11
N VAL A 191 14.24 -11.69 -16.05
CA VAL A 191 14.86 -12.26 -14.87
C VAL A 191 15.96 -11.32 -14.40
N VAL A 192 16.15 -11.21 -13.10
CA VAL A 192 17.25 -10.45 -12.50
C VAL A 192 18.12 -11.40 -11.68
N ILE A 193 19.43 -11.32 -11.86
CA ILE A 193 20.42 -12.06 -11.08
C ILE A 193 21.15 -11.07 -10.19
N TYR A 194 21.22 -11.37 -8.88
CA TYR A 194 21.78 -10.49 -7.87
C TYR A 194 23.08 -11.03 -7.31
N PRO A 195 24.17 -10.24 -7.30
CA PRO A 195 25.29 -10.48 -6.40
C PRO A 195 24.85 -10.05 -4.99
N ALA A 196 24.56 -11.01 -4.11
CA ALA A 196 23.91 -10.73 -2.82
C ALA A 196 24.88 -10.21 -1.72
N THR A 197 26.19 -10.18 -2.01
CA THR A 197 27.23 -9.59 -1.13
C THR A 197 28.20 -8.74 -1.93
N LYS A 198 29.01 -7.94 -1.23
CA LYS A 198 30.08 -7.13 -1.88
C LYS A 198 31.10 -7.97 -2.65
N ASN A 199 31.29 -9.23 -2.25
CA ASN A 199 32.26 -10.16 -2.86
C ASN A 199 31.62 -11.08 -3.90
N SER A 200 30.32 -11.04 -4.07
CA SER A 200 29.61 -11.83 -5.08
C SER A 200 29.67 -11.14 -6.43
N LEU A 201 29.79 -11.94 -7.51
CA LEU A 201 29.88 -11.41 -8.87
C LEU A 201 28.90 -12.11 -9.81
N VAL A 202 28.32 -11.34 -10.72
CA VAL A 202 27.55 -11.82 -11.87
C VAL A 202 28.24 -11.31 -13.12
N ASN A 203 28.68 -12.21 -14.02
CA ASN A 203 29.51 -11.88 -15.18
C ASN A 203 30.74 -11.00 -14.82
N GLN A 204 31.42 -11.38 -13.72
CA GLN A 204 32.64 -10.71 -13.20
C GLN A 204 32.41 -9.29 -12.64
N LYS A 205 31.16 -8.88 -12.41
CA LYS A 205 30.79 -7.58 -11.83
C LYS A 205 29.95 -7.74 -10.58
N ASN A 206 30.15 -6.87 -9.60
CA ASN A 206 29.27 -6.77 -8.43
C ASN A 206 28.06 -5.86 -8.75
N GLU A 207 27.32 -6.20 -9.79
CA GLU A 207 26.15 -5.47 -10.28
C GLU A 207 25.02 -6.44 -10.61
N LYS A 208 23.78 -5.99 -10.39
CA LYS A 208 22.58 -6.74 -10.81
C LYS A 208 22.58 -6.91 -12.33
N LEU A 209 22.26 -8.11 -12.80
CA LEU A 209 22.09 -8.40 -14.21
C LEU A 209 20.63 -8.65 -14.54
N LEU A 210 20.00 -7.72 -15.26
CA LEU A 210 18.67 -7.88 -15.80
C LEU A 210 18.74 -8.47 -17.20
N ILE A 211 17.97 -9.55 -17.44
CA ILE A 211 17.92 -10.26 -18.72
C ILE A 211 16.47 -10.37 -19.16
N LYS A 212 16.16 -9.87 -20.36
CA LYS A 212 14.85 -10.06 -20.97
C LYS A 212 14.60 -11.53 -21.26
N THR A 213 13.35 -11.94 -21.15
CA THR A 213 12.92 -13.28 -21.53
C THR A 213 12.42 -13.30 -22.97
N THR A 214 12.43 -14.49 -23.56
CA THR A 214 11.82 -14.81 -24.86
C THR A 214 10.94 -16.04 -24.67
N GLY A 215 9.76 -16.05 -25.29
CA GLY A 215 8.80 -17.13 -25.14
C GLY A 215 7.39 -16.62 -25.17
N THR A 216 6.43 -17.52 -25.04
CA THR A 216 5.00 -17.22 -25.07
C THR A 216 4.21 -18.37 -24.44
N ALA A 217 2.93 -18.11 -24.14
CA ALA A 217 2.00 -19.13 -23.66
C ALA A 217 2.53 -19.95 -22.45
N GLY A 218 3.12 -19.25 -21.49
CA GLY A 218 3.59 -19.84 -20.24
C GLY A 218 4.96 -20.53 -20.32
N LYS A 219 5.67 -20.50 -21.47
CA LYS A 219 7.01 -21.11 -21.62
C LYS A 219 8.04 -20.07 -22.06
N TYR A 220 8.99 -19.79 -21.18
CA TYR A 220 9.99 -18.75 -21.38
C TYR A 220 11.42 -19.26 -21.16
N THR A 221 12.36 -18.61 -21.81
CA THR A 221 13.80 -18.72 -21.57
C THR A 221 14.41 -17.33 -21.56
N VAL A 222 15.66 -17.20 -21.10
CA VAL A 222 16.38 -15.91 -21.14
C VAL A 222 17.04 -15.69 -22.50
N SER A 223 17.14 -14.44 -22.90
CA SER A 223 17.76 -14.04 -24.18
C SER A 223 19.31 -14.10 -24.18
N LYS A 224 19.92 -14.51 -23.07
CA LYS A 224 21.38 -14.52 -22.87
C LYS A 224 21.85 -15.88 -22.34
N ASN A 225 22.89 -16.42 -22.98
CA ASN A 225 23.59 -17.63 -22.54
C ASN A 225 24.94 -17.27 -21.88
N GLY A 226 25.60 -18.26 -21.27
CA GLY A 226 26.96 -18.10 -20.72
C GLY A 226 26.98 -17.17 -19.49
N ILE A 227 25.95 -17.23 -18.65
CA ILE A 227 25.90 -16.47 -17.42
C ILE A 227 26.80 -17.13 -16.39
N VAL A 228 27.73 -16.37 -15.83
CA VAL A 228 28.65 -16.87 -14.80
C VAL A 228 28.37 -16.15 -13.48
N CYS A 229 28.38 -16.90 -12.38
CA CYS A 229 28.14 -16.38 -11.03
C CYS A 229 29.19 -16.89 -10.05
N SER A 230 29.59 -16.06 -9.10
CA SER A 230 30.43 -16.45 -7.98
C SER A 230 29.98 -15.81 -6.68
N GLY A 231 30.14 -16.53 -5.57
CA GLY A 231 29.65 -16.11 -4.27
C GLY A 231 28.14 -16.19 -4.16
N LEU A 232 27.57 -15.52 -3.14
CA LEU A 232 26.16 -15.60 -2.83
C LEU A 232 25.30 -14.93 -3.90
N THR A 233 24.46 -15.70 -4.56
CA THR A 233 23.65 -15.29 -5.70
C THR A 233 22.17 -15.40 -5.38
N GLY A 234 21.40 -14.37 -5.73
CA GLY A 234 19.95 -14.33 -5.67
C GLY A 234 19.31 -14.18 -7.04
N PHE A 235 18.01 -14.47 -7.14
CA PHE A 235 17.25 -14.33 -8.37
C PHE A 235 16.01 -13.46 -8.12
N GLY A 236 15.54 -12.80 -9.17
CA GLY A 236 14.28 -12.06 -9.18
C GLY A 236 13.59 -12.18 -10.52
N ILE A 237 12.32 -11.81 -10.55
CA ILE A 237 11.49 -11.96 -11.73
C ILE A 237 10.57 -10.76 -11.90
N GLU A 238 10.49 -10.26 -13.12
CA GLU A 238 9.50 -9.26 -13.52
C GLU A 238 8.44 -9.94 -14.38
N TYR A 239 7.19 -9.72 -14.01
CA TYR A 239 6.05 -10.35 -14.65
C TYR A 239 4.84 -9.42 -14.68
N THR A 240 3.85 -9.81 -15.45
CA THR A 240 2.50 -9.27 -15.38
C THR A 240 1.52 -10.40 -15.64
N ASP A 241 0.44 -10.41 -14.91
CA ASP A 241 -0.69 -11.30 -15.17
C ASP A 241 -1.79 -10.56 -15.91
N ARG A 242 -2.65 -11.30 -16.61
CA ARG A 242 -3.82 -10.79 -17.34
C ARG A 242 -4.99 -11.72 -17.13
N ILE A 243 -6.18 -11.14 -17.05
CA ILE A 243 -7.42 -11.88 -16.92
C ILE A 243 -8.21 -11.73 -18.23
N ASN A 244 -8.92 -12.79 -18.64
CA ASN A 244 -9.74 -12.78 -19.85
C ASN A 244 -10.65 -11.53 -19.92
N TYR A 245 -10.79 -10.98 -21.10
CA TYR A 245 -11.66 -9.84 -21.40
C TYR A 245 -11.26 -8.50 -20.75
N THR A 246 -10.04 -8.39 -20.19
CA THR A 246 -9.51 -7.13 -19.65
C THR A 246 -8.14 -6.82 -20.25
N THR A 247 -7.74 -5.54 -20.20
CA THR A 247 -6.39 -5.09 -20.58
C THR A 247 -5.55 -4.72 -19.36
N ASN A 248 -6.12 -4.88 -18.17
CA ASN A 248 -5.45 -4.55 -16.91
C ASN A 248 -4.31 -5.51 -16.61
N LYS A 249 -3.41 -5.08 -15.73
CA LYS A 249 -2.28 -5.86 -15.23
C LYS A 249 -2.58 -6.27 -13.80
N TYR A 250 -2.26 -7.52 -13.46
CA TYR A 250 -2.53 -8.11 -12.16
C TYR A 250 -1.29 -8.74 -11.57
N GLY A 251 -1.31 -8.97 -10.26
CA GLY A 251 -0.34 -9.78 -9.56
C GLY A 251 -0.64 -11.27 -9.69
N VAL A 252 0.37 -12.12 -9.52
CA VAL A 252 0.22 -13.58 -9.50
C VAL A 252 -0.07 -14.10 -8.08
N TRP A 253 -0.63 -15.29 -7.99
CA TRP A 253 -0.86 -15.93 -6.71
C TRP A 253 0.41 -16.42 -6.04
N GLN A 254 1.29 -17.16 -6.80
CA GLN A 254 2.49 -17.73 -6.24
C GLN A 254 3.67 -17.69 -7.19
N VAL A 255 4.87 -17.62 -6.59
CA VAL A 255 6.16 -17.69 -7.28
C VAL A 255 7.02 -18.75 -6.61
N LYS A 256 7.62 -19.66 -7.40
CA LYS A 256 8.57 -20.67 -6.93
C LYS A 256 9.88 -20.57 -7.69
N LEU A 257 11.00 -20.71 -6.97
CA LEU A 257 12.35 -20.83 -7.53
C LEU A 257 12.89 -22.23 -7.25
N PHE A 258 13.36 -22.89 -8.29
CA PHE A 258 14.07 -24.16 -8.23
C PHE A 258 15.50 -24.01 -8.76
N ILE A 259 16.44 -24.71 -8.11
CA ILE A 259 17.83 -24.85 -8.53
C ILE A 259 18.12 -26.35 -8.60
N ASP A 260 18.45 -26.89 -9.78
CA ASP A 260 18.57 -28.34 -10.03
C ASP A 260 17.39 -29.11 -9.44
N ASP A 261 16.16 -28.67 -9.73
CA ASP A 261 14.87 -29.19 -9.23
C ASP A 261 14.64 -29.13 -7.71
N SER A 262 15.60 -28.64 -6.94
CA SER A 262 15.40 -28.35 -5.50
C SER A 262 14.67 -27.04 -5.30
N LEU A 263 13.60 -27.02 -4.51
CA LEU A 263 12.85 -25.81 -4.18
C LEU A 263 13.67 -24.92 -3.21
N TYR A 264 14.00 -23.72 -3.66
CA TYR A 264 14.75 -22.72 -2.88
C TYR A 264 13.86 -21.62 -2.31
N TYR A 265 12.78 -21.26 -3.03
CA TYR A 265 11.90 -20.19 -2.62
C TYR A 265 10.47 -20.47 -3.07
N HIS A 266 9.52 -20.15 -2.21
CA HIS A 266 8.10 -20.17 -2.52
C HIS A 266 7.41 -19.02 -1.80
N SER A 267 6.81 -18.11 -2.54
CA SER A 267 5.90 -17.08 -2.03
C SER A 267 4.47 -17.34 -2.48
N ARG A 268 3.51 -16.94 -1.64
CA ARG A 268 2.08 -17.15 -1.92
C ARG A 268 1.23 -16.04 -1.30
N MET A 269 0.32 -15.48 -2.10
CA MET A 269 -0.56 -14.38 -1.73
C MET A 269 -1.93 -14.89 -1.25
N ASP A 270 -1.96 -15.62 -0.13
CA ASP A 270 -3.20 -16.13 0.47
C ASP A 270 -3.80 -15.14 1.47
N LYS A 271 -2.96 -14.52 2.26
CA LYS A 271 -3.30 -13.59 3.33
C LYS A 271 -2.16 -12.59 3.53
N ILE A 272 -2.51 -11.36 3.80
CA ILE A 272 -1.54 -10.30 4.10
C ILE A 272 -1.71 -9.88 5.56
N ASP A 273 -0.61 -9.83 6.30
CA ASP A 273 -0.60 -9.19 7.62
C ASP A 273 -0.69 -7.67 7.42
N PHE A 274 -1.81 -7.08 7.84
CA PHE A 274 -2.10 -5.67 7.60
C PHE A 274 -1.06 -4.75 8.23
N SER A 275 -0.48 -5.14 9.37
CA SER A 275 0.57 -4.39 10.06
C SER A 275 1.91 -4.39 9.31
N LEU A 276 2.11 -5.32 8.38
CA LEU A 276 3.34 -5.52 7.61
C LEU A 276 3.25 -5.06 6.14
N GLN A 277 2.17 -4.41 5.72
CA GLN A 277 1.98 -4.01 4.32
C GLN A 277 3.11 -3.14 3.76
N ASN A 278 3.67 -2.25 4.57
CA ASN A 278 4.81 -1.41 4.19
C ASN A 278 6.11 -2.19 3.96
N ARG A 279 6.14 -3.52 4.27
CA ARG A 279 7.27 -4.43 3.98
C ARG A 279 7.32 -4.89 2.53
N LYS A 280 6.36 -4.54 1.68
CA LYS A 280 6.37 -4.91 0.26
C LYS A 280 7.70 -4.54 -0.44
N ASN A 281 8.38 -3.48 0.02
CA ASN A 281 9.67 -3.04 -0.51
C ASN A 281 10.84 -4.00 -0.21
N SER A 282 10.64 -5.03 0.63
CA SER A 282 11.57 -6.16 0.79
C SER A 282 11.17 -7.36 -0.07
N HIS A 283 9.93 -7.42 -0.54
CA HIS A 283 9.45 -8.45 -1.46
C HIS A 283 9.74 -8.08 -2.92
N PHE A 284 9.45 -6.82 -3.27
CA PHE A 284 9.83 -6.24 -4.55
C PHE A 284 11.16 -5.46 -4.43
N ASP A 285 11.95 -5.45 -5.50
CA ASP A 285 13.19 -4.66 -5.54
C ASP A 285 12.89 -3.17 -5.61
N TYR A 286 13.03 -2.50 -4.47
CA TYR A 286 12.70 -1.09 -4.32
C TYR A 286 13.49 -0.19 -5.28
N ALA A 287 14.75 -0.51 -5.58
CA ALA A 287 15.56 0.27 -6.50
C ALA A 287 15.00 0.25 -7.95
N TYR A 288 14.51 -0.91 -8.42
CA TYR A 288 13.82 -0.99 -9.71
C TYR A 288 12.48 -0.25 -9.69
N LEU A 289 11.74 -0.36 -8.59
CA LEU A 289 10.45 0.32 -8.44
C LEU A 289 10.60 1.84 -8.55
N VAL A 290 11.53 2.45 -7.80
CA VAL A 290 11.68 3.92 -7.77
C VAL A 290 12.47 4.47 -8.96
N GLY A 291 13.50 3.76 -9.41
CA GLY A 291 14.36 4.21 -10.50
C GLY A 291 13.77 4.00 -11.89
N GLU A 292 13.14 2.84 -12.13
CA GLU A 292 12.69 2.42 -13.46
C GLU A 292 11.17 2.17 -13.56
N LYS A 293 10.43 2.30 -12.44
CA LYS A 293 8.99 1.98 -12.32
C LYS A 293 8.67 0.54 -12.75
N ARG A 294 9.52 -0.39 -12.33
CA ARG A 294 9.41 -1.82 -12.62
C ARG A 294 9.17 -2.61 -11.35
N ASP A 295 8.21 -3.51 -11.39
CA ASP A 295 7.89 -4.41 -10.29
C ASP A 295 8.68 -5.72 -10.46
N VAL A 296 9.90 -5.75 -9.92
CA VAL A 296 10.75 -6.94 -9.88
C VAL A 296 10.58 -7.62 -8.53
N GLN A 297 9.94 -8.78 -8.50
CA GLN A 297 9.82 -9.58 -7.28
C GLN A 297 11.13 -10.31 -7.02
N ARG A 298 11.67 -10.19 -5.80
CA ARG A 298 12.81 -10.99 -5.36
C ARG A 298 12.36 -12.42 -5.06
N CYS A 299 13.11 -13.40 -5.52
CA CYS A 299 12.96 -14.80 -5.13
C CYS A 299 13.92 -15.18 -3.99
N TRP A 300 14.22 -14.22 -3.12
CA TRP A 300 15.03 -14.36 -1.93
C TRP A 300 14.67 -13.31 -0.88
N LEU A 301 15.07 -13.53 0.37
CA LEU A 301 14.70 -12.68 1.50
C LEU A 301 15.90 -11.86 2.00
N GLU A 302 15.69 -10.55 2.15
CA GLU A 302 16.58 -9.70 2.93
C GLU A 302 16.51 -10.12 4.42
N GLU A 303 17.55 -9.83 5.20
CA GLU A 303 17.62 -10.23 6.62
C GLU A 303 16.45 -9.70 7.44
N GLY A 304 16.05 -8.47 7.16
CA GLY A 304 14.95 -7.81 7.85
C GLY A 304 13.56 -8.11 7.32
N ASN A 305 13.43 -9.00 6.33
CA ASN A 305 12.12 -9.35 5.80
C ASN A 305 11.35 -10.22 6.81
N ASP A 306 10.23 -9.70 7.30
CA ASP A 306 9.34 -10.33 8.29
C ASP A 306 7.94 -10.64 7.76
N LEU A 307 7.72 -10.50 6.44
CA LEU A 307 6.47 -10.86 5.77
C LEU A 307 6.13 -12.35 5.96
N LYS A 308 4.84 -12.65 6.08
CA LYS A 308 4.31 -14.02 6.26
C LYS A 308 3.80 -14.65 4.95
N LEU A 309 4.47 -14.35 3.84
CA LEU A 309 4.07 -14.77 2.49
C LEU A 309 4.83 -16.01 1.98
N TYR A 310 5.69 -16.62 2.79
CA TYR A 310 6.67 -17.60 2.33
C TYR A 310 6.44 -19.00 2.93
N PRO A 311 5.69 -19.89 2.27
CA PRO A 311 5.48 -21.27 2.73
C PRO A 311 6.78 -22.08 2.82
N ALA A 312 7.75 -21.85 1.95
CA ALA A 312 9.03 -22.54 1.96
C ALA A 312 10.17 -21.65 1.44
N VAL A 313 11.27 -21.61 2.21
CA VAL A 313 12.49 -20.88 1.83
C VAL A 313 13.71 -21.63 2.35
N LYS A 314 14.61 -22.02 1.43
CA LYS A 314 15.91 -22.62 1.75
C LYS A 314 16.98 -21.53 1.64
N ASN A 315 17.86 -21.39 2.65
CA ASN A 315 18.96 -20.42 2.66
C ASN A 315 18.52 -19.00 2.28
N ARG A 316 17.34 -18.56 2.75
CA ARG A 316 16.70 -17.29 2.36
C ARG A 316 16.47 -17.12 0.84
N GLY A 317 16.42 -18.20 0.06
CA GLY A 317 16.34 -18.15 -1.41
C GLY A 317 17.69 -17.87 -2.10
N LEU A 318 18.78 -17.79 -1.33
CA LEU A 318 20.13 -17.51 -1.83
C LEU A 318 20.93 -18.79 -2.05
N PHE A 319 21.86 -18.74 -3.00
CA PHE A 319 22.62 -19.89 -3.46
C PHE A 319 24.07 -19.52 -3.74
N ILE A 320 25.02 -20.41 -3.44
CA ILE A 320 26.43 -20.28 -3.80
C ILE A 320 26.78 -21.35 -4.83
N PRO A 321 27.05 -21.00 -6.09
CA PRO A 321 27.43 -21.96 -7.12
C PRO A 321 28.88 -22.42 -6.95
N ASP A 322 29.09 -23.76 -7.03
CA ASP A 322 30.43 -24.35 -7.07
C ASP A 322 31.15 -24.01 -8.38
N ALA A 323 32.46 -23.71 -8.32
CA ALA A 323 33.24 -23.37 -9.49
C ALA A 323 33.26 -24.51 -10.52
N GLY A 324 33.10 -24.17 -11.79
CA GLY A 324 33.12 -25.12 -12.92
C GLY A 324 31.82 -25.92 -13.09
N LYS A 325 30.84 -25.78 -12.21
CA LYS A 325 29.56 -26.52 -12.28
C LYS A 325 28.46 -25.68 -12.92
N ASN A 326 27.67 -26.30 -13.79
CA ASN A 326 26.45 -25.73 -14.34
C ASN A 326 25.25 -26.05 -13.46
N TYR A 327 24.34 -25.09 -13.34
CA TYR A 327 23.09 -25.21 -12.55
C TYR A 327 21.90 -24.81 -13.41
N HIS A 328 20.86 -25.63 -13.37
CA HIS A 328 19.59 -25.33 -14.02
C HIS A 328 18.70 -24.53 -13.08
N ILE A 329 18.31 -23.33 -13.51
CA ILE A 329 17.43 -22.42 -12.78
C ILE A 329 16.06 -22.43 -13.42
N ARG A 330 15.02 -22.69 -12.62
CA ARG A 330 13.62 -22.64 -13.05
C ARG A 330 12.82 -21.79 -12.11
N ILE A 331 12.11 -20.77 -12.65
CA ILE A 331 11.17 -19.97 -11.89
C ILE A 331 9.77 -20.24 -12.46
N GLU A 332 8.83 -20.55 -11.56
CA GLU A 332 7.44 -20.82 -11.86
C GLU A 332 6.55 -19.73 -11.29
N LEU A 333 5.62 -19.23 -12.10
CA LEU A 333 4.55 -18.32 -11.72
C LEU A 333 3.22 -19.03 -11.89
N THR A 334 2.36 -18.94 -10.89
CA THR A 334 0.99 -19.46 -10.99
C THR A 334 0.01 -18.37 -10.58
N ASP A 335 -0.99 -18.10 -11.41
CA ASP A 335 -2.08 -17.20 -11.10
C ASP A 335 -3.16 -17.85 -10.21
N TYR A 336 -4.25 -17.14 -9.97
CA TYR A 336 -5.35 -17.60 -9.11
C TYR A 336 -6.22 -18.70 -9.76
N ASN A 337 -6.12 -18.87 -11.08
CA ASN A 337 -6.82 -19.91 -11.85
C ASN A 337 -5.94 -21.13 -12.13
N SER A 338 -4.73 -21.16 -11.57
CA SER A 338 -3.74 -22.22 -11.75
C SER A 338 -3.12 -22.25 -13.16
N ASN A 339 -3.20 -21.17 -13.92
CA ASN A 339 -2.42 -21.05 -15.16
C ASN A 339 -0.95 -20.87 -14.81
N LEU A 340 -0.09 -21.68 -15.42
CA LEU A 340 1.33 -21.79 -15.08
C LEU A 340 2.21 -21.18 -16.16
N SER A 341 3.15 -20.33 -15.74
CA SER A 341 4.26 -19.88 -16.55
C SER A 341 5.59 -20.28 -15.94
N THR A 342 6.54 -20.65 -16.79
CA THR A 342 7.88 -21.07 -16.40
C THR A 342 8.94 -20.35 -17.22
N VAL A 343 10.03 -19.92 -16.56
CA VAL A 343 11.27 -19.54 -17.23
C VAL A 343 12.39 -20.45 -16.80
N ASN A 344 13.17 -20.95 -17.80
CA ASN A 344 14.28 -21.86 -17.60
C ASN A 344 15.56 -21.28 -18.19
N PHE A 345 16.66 -21.37 -17.45
CA PHE A 345 17.99 -20.95 -17.90
C PHE A 345 19.09 -21.65 -17.10
N THR A 346 20.33 -21.52 -17.56
CA THR A 346 21.49 -22.12 -16.91
C THR A 346 22.48 -21.03 -16.48
N ILE A 347 23.07 -21.20 -15.30
CA ILE A 347 24.24 -20.44 -14.85
C ILE A 347 25.42 -21.38 -14.61
N MET A 348 26.62 -20.87 -14.71
CA MET A 348 27.85 -21.58 -14.36
C MET A 348 28.51 -20.92 -13.15
N GLY A 349 28.91 -21.73 -12.19
CA GLY A 349 29.72 -21.28 -11.06
C GLY A 349 31.17 -20.98 -11.49
N THR A 350 31.76 -19.93 -10.92
CA THR A 350 33.17 -19.60 -11.10
C THR A 350 33.83 -19.38 -9.74
N GLU A 351 35.16 -19.49 -9.72
CA GLU A 351 35.93 -19.26 -8.50
C GLU A 351 35.67 -17.86 -7.93
N ASN A 352 35.61 -17.80 -6.61
CA ASN A 352 35.51 -16.56 -5.85
C ASN A 352 36.60 -16.58 -4.78
N ALA A 353 37.56 -15.68 -4.89
CA ALA A 353 38.68 -15.58 -3.97
C ALA A 353 38.26 -15.26 -2.51
N ASN A 354 37.05 -14.78 -2.29
CA ASN A 354 36.54 -14.35 -1.00
C ASN A 354 35.08 -14.84 -0.77
N SER A 355 34.90 -16.15 -0.62
CA SER A 355 33.58 -16.78 -0.47
C SER A 355 32.97 -16.67 0.94
N GLU A 356 33.61 -16.00 1.89
CA GLU A 356 33.04 -15.84 3.21
C GLU A 356 31.80 -14.95 3.18
N TYR A 357 30.68 -15.53 3.64
CA TYR A 357 29.45 -14.82 3.88
C TYR A 357 29.59 -13.97 5.16
N ILE A 358 30.10 -12.74 5.00
CA ILE A 358 30.15 -11.78 6.09
C ILE A 358 28.77 -11.11 6.18
N THR A 359 27.96 -11.56 7.12
CA THR A 359 26.78 -10.82 7.56
C THR A 359 27.27 -9.65 8.42
N ASN A 360 27.24 -8.44 7.86
CA ASN A 360 27.33 -7.26 8.72
C ASN A 360 25.99 -7.14 9.46
N PRO A 361 25.98 -7.30 10.80
CA PRO A 361 24.74 -7.20 11.55
C PRO A 361 24.14 -5.81 11.42
N ARG A 362 22.82 -5.76 11.31
CA ARG A 362 22.09 -4.49 11.44
C ARG A 362 22.30 -3.97 12.87
N LYS A 363 22.63 -2.70 13.01
CA LYS A 363 22.88 -2.04 14.30
C LYS A 363 22.25 -0.66 14.32
N ASP A 364 22.07 -0.12 15.51
CA ASP A 364 21.69 1.27 15.68
C ASP A 364 22.74 2.19 15.04
N GLN A 365 22.27 3.24 14.40
CA GLN A 365 23.12 4.22 13.75
C GLN A 365 22.77 5.62 14.25
N LEU A 366 23.82 6.35 14.60
CA LEU A 366 23.76 7.77 14.85
C LEU A 366 24.76 8.45 13.91
N ALA A 367 24.25 9.18 12.93
CA ALA A 367 25.05 9.97 12.02
C ALA A 367 24.86 11.46 12.33
N ILE A 368 25.95 12.21 12.49
CA ILE A 368 25.95 13.62 12.88
C ILE A 368 26.83 14.39 11.90
N ASP A 369 26.32 15.51 11.41
CA ASP A 369 27.06 16.53 10.71
C ASP A 369 26.58 17.90 11.20
N ALA A 370 27.49 18.79 11.58
CA ALA A 370 27.29 20.16 12.05
C ALA A 370 25.86 20.52 12.55
N GLU A 371 24.94 20.75 11.62
CA GLU A 371 23.55 21.20 11.85
C GLU A 371 22.52 20.06 11.64
N CYS A 372 22.96 18.79 11.45
CA CYS A 372 22.11 17.64 11.17
C CYS A 372 22.43 16.44 12.05
N ARG A 373 21.40 15.78 12.58
CA ARG A 373 21.49 14.52 13.29
C ARG A 373 20.49 13.53 12.71
N VAL A 374 20.93 12.30 12.43
CA VAL A 374 20.10 11.21 11.94
C VAL A 374 20.24 10.01 12.88
N GLU A 375 19.14 9.52 13.39
CA GLU A 375 19.09 8.31 14.23
C GLU A 375 18.24 7.23 13.57
N ALA A 376 18.80 6.05 13.45
CA ALA A 376 18.16 4.88 12.88
C ALA A 376 18.38 3.67 13.79
N GLY A 377 17.31 3.08 14.29
CA GLY A 377 17.41 1.84 15.08
C GLY A 377 17.86 0.67 14.20
N ALA A 378 18.43 -0.38 14.82
CA ALA A 378 18.91 -1.59 14.14
C ALA A 378 17.88 -2.22 13.19
N ASP A 379 16.58 -2.07 13.48
CA ASP A 379 15.47 -2.58 12.67
C ASP A 379 14.90 -1.54 11.68
N ALA A 380 15.59 -0.41 11.48
CA ALA A 380 15.15 0.62 10.54
C ALA A 380 15.36 0.23 9.06
N LEU A 381 16.28 -0.71 8.79
CA LEU A 381 16.67 -1.17 7.46
C LEU A 381 16.39 -2.66 7.28
N PHE A 382 16.17 -3.10 6.05
CA PHE A 382 16.03 -4.53 5.73
C PHE A 382 17.37 -5.26 5.69
N SER A 383 18.44 -4.56 5.29
CA SER A 383 19.82 -5.06 5.23
C SER A 383 20.78 -4.03 5.80
N HIS A 384 22.01 -4.43 6.09
CA HIS A 384 23.05 -3.50 6.54
C HIS A 384 23.32 -2.40 5.48
N TYR A 385 23.23 -1.15 5.91
CA TYR A 385 23.54 0.02 5.10
C TYR A 385 23.97 1.16 6.04
N GLU A 386 25.15 1.72 5.81
CA GLU A 386 25.62 2.91 6.52
C GLU A 386 24.98 4.15 5.89
N ILE A 387 24.35 4.97 6.72
CA ILE A 387 23.57 6.13 6.26
C ILE A 387 24.51 7.32 6.05
N PRO A 388 24.83 7.70 4.80
CA PRO A 388 25.61 8.89 4.54
C PRO A 388 24.78 10.15 4.75
N ILE A 389 25.43 11.23 5.22
CA ILE A 389 24.89 12.59 5.29
C ILE A 389 25.78 13.49 4.46
N ALA A 390 25.19 14.35 3.63
CA ALA A 390 25.91 15.32 2.84
C ALA A 390 25.19 16.69 2.84
N ALA A 391 25.87 17.75 3.27
CA ALA A 391 25.37 19.10 3.16
C ALA A 391 25.37 19.55 1.70
N LEU A 392 24.25 20.09 1.21
CA LEU A 392 24.07 20.57 -0.17
C LEU A 392 24.05 22.09 -0.28
N GLY A 393 23.81 22.80 0.84
CA GLY A 393 23.65 24.24 0.88
C GLY A 393 22.74 24.68 2.02
N LYS A 394 22.18 25.86 1.92
CA LYS A 394 21.23 26.42 2.91
C LYS A 394 20.08 27.11 2.19
N ASN A 395 18.91 27.06 2.80
CA ASN A 395 17.79 27.96 2.50
C ASN A 395 17.67 29.04 3.58
N ASP A 396 16.57 29.79 3.57
CA ASP A 396 16.36 30.88 4.53
C ASP A 396 16.27 30.40 5.98
N LEU A 397 15.82 29.17 6.22
CA LEU A 397 15.53 28.62 7.56
C LEU A 397 16.56 27.63 8.07
N SER A 398 17.17 26.82 7.22
CA SER A 398 18.11 25.78 7.64
C SER A 398 19.14 25.42 6.59
N ALA A 399 20.12 24.60 6.97
CA ALA A 399 20.92 23.84 6.02
C ALA A 399 20.04 22.80 5.29
N ILE A 400 20.47 22.43 4.07
CA ILE A 400 19.86 21.41 3.20
C ILE A 400 20.77 20.20 3.20
N TYR A 401 20.25 19.06 3.59
CA TYR A 401 21.01 17.82 3.67
C TYR A 401 20.43 16.71 2.79
N ARG A 402 21.32 16.02 2.06
CA ARG A 402 21.01 14.72 1.50
C ARG A 402 21.32 13.63 2.52
N ILE A 403 20.35 12.79 2.81
CA ILE A 403 20.43 11.72 3.81
C ILE A 403 20.14 10.39 3.13
N GLY A 404 21.08 9.45 3.18
CA GLY A 404 20.95 8.13 2.62
C GLY A 404 20.91 8.09 1.09
N ASN A 405 20.40 6.99 0.56
CA ASN A 405 20.18 6.75 -0.87
C ASN A 405 18.69 6.43 -1.10
N GLU A 406 18.05 7.21 -1.95
CA GLU A 406 16.63 7.09 -2.30
C GLU A 406 16.22 5.74 -2.91
N SER A 407 17.17 4.94 -3.38
CA SER A 407 16.94 3.57 -3.89
C SER A 407 16.94 2.50 -2.80
N ILE A 408 17.15 2.86 -1.54
CA ILE A 408 17.15 1.95 -0.40
C ILE A 408 15.87 2.14 0.41
N ALA A 409 15.13 1.05 0.61
CA ALA A 409 13.90 1.07 1.39
C ALA A 409 14.18 1.09 2.89
N LEU A 410 13.48 1.95 3.62
CA LEU A 410 13.40 1.89 5.07
C LEU A 410 12.30 0.91 5.50
N LYS A 411 12.64 0.07 6.46
CA LYS A 411 11.69 -0.83 7.13
C LYS A 411 10.88 -0.10 8.21
N ARG A 412 11.53 0.82 8.95
CA ARG A 412 10.92 1.69 9.94
C ARG A 412 11.32 3.13 9.71
N LYS A 413 10.60 4.05 10.33
CA LYS A 413 10.96 5.47 10.31
C LYS A 413 12.29 5.68 11.00
N ILE A 414 13.09 6.60 10.46
CA ILE A 414 14.28 7.19 11.07
C ILE A 414 13.95 8.59 11.58
N SER A 415 14.63 9.06 12.62
CA SER A 415 14.53 10.45 13.06
C SER A 415 15.59 11.30 12.36
N ILE A 416 15.20 12.50 11.97
CA ILE A 416 16.06 13.49 11.33
C ILE A 416 15.86 14.80 12.06
N SER A 417 16.91 15.35 12.63
CA SER A 417 16.90 16.61 13.36
C SER A 417 17.76 17.62 12.62
N LEU A 418 17.18 18.75 12.27
CA LEU A 418 17.91 19.89 11.67
C LEU A 418 17.93 21.07 12.64
N TYR A 419 19.08 21.74 12.71
CA TYR A 419 19.30 22.90 13.56
C TYR A 419 18.88 24.19 12.84
N SER A 420 18.22 25.11 13.57
CA SER A 420 17.92 26.44 13.12
C SER A 420 17.75 27.43 14.28
N GLU A 421 18.45 28.56 14.23
CA GLU A 421 18.23 29.70 15.13
C GLU A 421 17.23 30.71 14.57
N LYS A 422 16.83 30.55 13.30
CA LYS A 422 16.00 31.53 12.59
C LYS A 422 14.50 31.33 12.81
N ILE A 423 14.11 30.18 13.36
CA ILE A 423 12.70 29.80 13.54
C ILE A 423 12.25 30.18 14.95
N SER A 424 11.44 31.23 15.04
CA SER A 424 10.90 31.77 16.30
C SER A 424 9.56 32.47 16.06
N GLY A 425 8.84 32.79 17.13
CA GLY A 425 7.57 33.51 17.05
C GLY A 425 6.50 32.72 16.25
N ASP A 426 5.76 33.42 15.40
CA ASP A 426 4.59 32.90 14.69
C ASP A 426 4.91 31.81 13.67
N ILE A 427 6.15 31.79 13.12
CA ILE A 427 6.53 30.75 12.14
C ILE A 427 6.80 29.36 12.78
N LEU A 428 6.90 29.32 14.10
CA LEU A 428 7.22 28.09 14.83
C LEU A 428 6.20 26.98 14.58
N HIS A 429 4.91 27.34 14.65
CA HIS A 429 3.79 26.38 14.47
C HIS A 429 3.51 26.07 13.01
N LYS A 430 4.10 26.84 12.10
CA LYS A 430 3.97 26.72 10.65
C LYS A 430 5.18 26.02 10.01
N THR A 431 6.10 25.53 10.84
CA THR A 431 7.35 24.91 10.37
C THR A 431 7.18 23.43 10.14
N PHE A 432 7.66 22.98 8.98
CA PHE A 432 7.71 21.58 8.56
C PHE A 432 9.12 21.20 8.12
N MET A 433 9.41 19.92 8.15
CA MET A 433 10.57 19.38 7.43
C MET A 433 10.12 18.95 6.04
N ARG A 434 10.66 19.64 5.03
CA ARG A 434 10.50 19.29 3.63
C ARG A 434 11.40 18.12 3.32
N CYS A 435 10.82 17.04 2.79
CA CYS A 435 11.51 15.86 2.29
C CYS A 435 11.30 15.78 0.78
N GLU A 436 12.37 15.87 0.01
CA GLU A 436 12.38 15.61 -1.43
C GLU A 436 12.94 14.21 -1.68
N CYS A 437 12.12 13.32 -2.20
CA CYS A 437 12.45 11.93 -2.43
C CYS A 437 11.79 11.44 -3.73
N ASN A 438 12.53 10.76 -4.58
CA ASN A 438 12.01 10.13 -5.81
C ASN A 438 11.09 11.05 -6.63
N LYS A 439 11.50 12.32 -6.84
CA LYS A 439 10.75 13.37 -7.56
C LYS A 439 9.45 13.80 -6.88
N SER A 440 9.22 13.44 -5.64
CA SER A 440 8.07 13.89 -4.85
C SER A 440 8.53 14.73 -3.67
N ILE A 441 7.71 15.71 -3.30
CA ILE A 441 7.91 16.56 -2.13
C ILE A 441 6.88 16.17 -1.08
N ARG A 442 7.32 16.06 0.16
CA ARG A 442 6.47 15.83 1.33
C ARG A 442 6.86 16.76 2.45
N LEU A 443 5.87 17.24 3.17
CA LEU A 443 6.05 17.95 4.41
C LEU A 443 5.82 17.00 5.58
N LEU A 444 6.80 16.93 6.46
CA LEU A 444 6.76 16.13 7.66
C LEU A 444 6.57 17.08 8.85
N PRO A 445 5.65 16.78 9.77
CA PRO A 445 5.51 17.55 11.00
C PRO A 445 6.80 17.44 11.82
N VAL A 446 7.16 18.51 12.50
CA VAL A 446 8.37 18.58 13.32
C VAL A 446 8.04 18.68 14.80
N ILE A 447 8.90 18.05 15.62
CA ILE A 447 8.94 18.23 17.07
C ILE A 447 10.16 19.11 17.38
N ARG A 448 9.96 20.18 18.14
CA ARG A 448 11.03 21.09 18.50
C ARG A 448 11.65 20.72 19.85
N GLU A 449 12.99 20.70 19.89
CA GLU A 449 13.78 20.61 21.10
C GLU A 449 14.92 21.64 21.06
N GLY A 450 14.75 22.75 21.78
CA GLY A 450 15.65 23.90 21.66
C GLY A 450 15.62 24.49 20.25
N ASN A 451 16.76 24.49 19.56
CA ASN A 451 16.90 24.94 18.19
C ASN A 451 16.94 23.76 17.18
N TYR A 452 16.71 22.52 17.62
CA TYR A 452 16.56 21.37 16.75
C TYR A 452 15.09 21.10 16.44
N PHE A 453 14.82 20.77 15.16
CA PHE A 453 13.52 20.42 14.63
C PHE A 453 13.60 18.99 14.09
N THR A 454 12.92 18.07 14.73
CA THR A 454 12.99 16.62 14.46
C THR A 454 11.75 16.15 13.72
N ALA A 455 11.94 15.49 12.60
CA ALA A 455 10.90 14.78 11.86
C ALA A 455 11.20 13.28 11.74
N TYR A 456 10.15 12.49 11.49
CA TYR A 456 10.26 11.04 11.28
C TYR A 456 9.98 10.69 9.82
N SER A 457 11.01 10.24 9.09
CA SER A 457 10.90 9.85 7.69
C SER A 457 10.92 8.34 7.49
N GLN A 458 10.12 7.85 6.54
CA GLN A 458 10.16 6.47 6.03
C GLN A 458 10.86 6.35 4.68
N GLU A 459 11.50 7.41 4.23
CA GLU A 459 12.24 7.49 2.97
C GLU A 459 13.53 8.27 3.18
N PHE A 460 14.57 7.89 2.45
CA PHE A 460 15.76 8.70 2.27
C PHE A 460 15.52 9.79 1.22
N GLY A 461 16.30 10.88 1.27
CA GLY A 461 16.14 11.97 0.32
C GLY A 461 16.89 13.24 0.74
N THR A 462 16.40 14.37 0.25
CA THR A 462 16.92 15.71 0.60
C THR A 462 15.98 16.35 1.60
N PHE A 463 16.53 16.88 2.70
CA PHE A 463 15.78 17.44 3.83
C PHE A 463 16.18 18.87 4.12
N SER A 464 15.19 19.72 4.41
CA SER A 464 15.36 21.09 4.86
C SER A 464 14.14 21.55 5.67
N LEU A 465 14.28 22.62 6.46
CA LEU A 465 13.13 23.24 7.12
C LEU A 465 12.48 24.27 6.21
N VAL A 466 11.16 24.31 6.22
CA VAL A 466 10.32 25.28 5.52
C VAL A 466 9.19 25.74 6.44
N ALA A 467 8.69 26.95 6.24
CA ALA A 467 7.52 27.45 6.94
C ALA A 467 6.39 27.74 5.94
N ASP A 468 5.18 27.30 6.28
CA ASP A 468 3.99 27.66 5.54
C ASP A 468 3.42 28.96 6.09
N THR A 469 3.53 30.02 5.32
CA THR A 469 3.06 31.35 5.71
C THR A 469 1.97 31.87 4.79
N THR A 470 1.58 31.12 3.78
CA THR A 470 0.57 31.49 2.79
C THR A 470 -0.78 30.88 3.19
N PRO A 471 -1.81 31.67 3.48
CA PRO A 471 -3.13 31.11 3.76
C PRO A 471 -3.73 30.36 2.55
N PRO A 472 -4.59 29.37 2.79
CA PRO A 472 -5.31 28.68 1.72
C PRO A 472 -6.16 29.63 0.86
N THR A 473 -6.30 29.32 -0.42
CA THR A 473 -7.16 30.04 -1.33
C THR A 473 -8.56 29.45 -1.38
N ILE A 474 -9.57 30.30 -1.50
CA ILE A 474 -10.99 29.95 -1.58
C ILE A 474 -11.57 30.59 -2.83
N GLU A 475 -12.03 29.77 -3.78
CA GLU A 475 -12.60 30.23 -5.05
C GLU A 475 -14.00 29.62 -5.27
N PRO A 476 -15.05 30.44 -5.50
CA PRO A 476 -16.36 29.91 -5.82
C PRO A 476 -16.39 29.25 -7.20
N VAL A 477 -16.77 27.99 -7.26
CA VAL A 477 -17.09 27.29 -8.53
C VAL A 477 -18.53 27.60 -8.94
N THR A 478 -19.43 27.61 -7.97
CA THR A 478 -20.81 28.12 -8.15
C THR A 478 -20.77 29.63 -8.31
N LYS A 479 -21.35 30.16 -9.39
CA LYS A 479 -21.42 31.60 -9.64
C LYS A 479 -22.50 32.22 -8.75
N PHE A 480 -22.11 33.21 -7.96
CA PHE A 480 -23.00 33.95 -7.02
C PHE A 480 -23.43 35.32 -7.54
N ASP A 481 -23.02 35.70 -8.76
CA ASP A 481 -23.42 36.93 -9.48
C ASP A 481 -24.87 36.87 -10.00
N LYS A 482 -25.50 35.71 -9.94
CA LYS A 482 -26.89 35.46 -10.37
C LYS A 482 -27.61 34.65 -9.30
N PRO A 483 -28.96 34.78 -9.20
CA PRO A 483 -29.73 33.94 -8.31
C PRO A 483 -29.48 32.46 -8.59
N ILE A 484 -29.30 31.66 -7.54
CA ILE A 484 -29.21 30.20 -7.64
C ILE A 484 -30.60 29.70 -8.07
N LEU A 485 -30.65 29.01 -9.20
CA LEU A 485 -31.90 28.49 -9.74
C LEU A 485 -32.41 27.33 -8.84
N SER A 486 -33.73 27.17 -8.75
CA SER A 486 -34.36 26.05 -8.02
C SER A 486 -33.96 24.66 -8.51
N THR A 487 -33.41 24.57 -9.72
CA THR A 487 -32.86 23.34 -10.31
C THR A 487 -31.45 23.03 -9.84
N GLN A 488 -30.72 24.00 -9.29
CA GLN A 488 -29.38 23.81 -8.76
C GLN A 488 -29.47 23.18 -7.35
N LYS A 489 -28.97 21.96 -7.22
CA LYS A 489 -29.06 21.19 -5.95
C LYS A 489 -27.82 21.29 -5.09
N GLN A 490 -26.73 21.86 -5.60
CA GLN A 490 -25.44 21.91 -4.92
C GLN A 490 -24.77 23.26 -5.10
N LEU A 491 -24.05 23.69 -4.09
CA LEU A 491 -23.03 24.72 -4.20
C LEU A 491 -21.64 24.08 -4.11
N LYS A 492 -20.70 24.62 -4.88
CA LYS A 492 -19.33 24.11 -4.97
C LYS A 492 -18.32 25.25 -4.82
N ILE A 493 -17.27 24.99 -4.04
CA ILE A 493 -16.20 25.93 -3.72
C ILE A 493 -14.90 25.17 -3.89
N LYS A 494 -13.98 25.71 -4.68
CA LYS A 494 -12.63 25.20 -4.79
C LYS A 494 -11.79 25.76 -3.66
N VAL A 495 -11.01 24.89 -3.01
CA VAL A 495 -10.06 25.26 -1.97
C VAL A 495 -8.71 24.66 -2.33
N SER A 496 -7.64 25.43 -2.17
CA SER A 496 -6.29 24.95 -2.43
C SER A 496 -5.29 25.64 -1.51
N ASP A 497 -4.22 24.96 -1.25
CA ASP A 497 -3.08 25.41 -0.49
C ASP A 497 -1.81 25.11 -1.28
N ASP A 498 -0.80 25.97 -1.16
CA ASP A 498 0.41 25.88 -1.97
C ASP A 498 1.51 25.02 -1.33
N LEU A 499 1.41 24.72 -0.02
CA LEU A 499 2.48 24.02 0.68
C LEU A 499 2.01 22.90 1.61
N SER A 500 1.31 23.21 2.72
CA SER A 500 1.00 22.22 3.76
C SER A 500 -0.29 21.43 3.52
N GLY A 501 -1.16 21.97 2.69
CA GLY A 501 -2.47 21.39 2.36
C GLY A 501 -3.54 21.74 3.39
N ILE A 502 -4.78 21.42 3.07
CA ILE A 502 -5.94 21.74 3.89
C ILE A 502 -6.00 20.81 5.12
N ALA A 503 -6.06 21.43 6.31
CA ALA A 503 -6.28 20.74 7.59
C ALA A 503 -7.75 20.69 7.96
N GLU A 504 -8.41 21.87 7.98
CA GLU A 504 -9.80 22.01 8.41
C GLU A 504 -10.59 22.90 7.48
N TYR A 505 -11.88 22.68 7.41
CA TYR A 505 -12.81 23.54 6.69
C TYR A 505 -14.18 23.54 7.35
N SER A 506 -14.90 24.64 7.18
CA SER A 506 -16.28 24.78 7.65
C SER A 506 -17.07 25.67 6.71
N LEU A 507 -18.34 25.31 6.51
CA LEU A 507 -19.30 26.05 5.72
C LEU A 507 -20.49 26.48 6.59
N TYR A 508 -20.88 27.74 6.48
CA TYR A 508 -22.04 28.28 7.20
C TYR A 508 -22.93 29.03 6.22
N ILE A 509 -24.24 28.88 6.38
CA ILE A 509 -25.26 29.68 5.72
C ILE A 509 -26.05 30.38 6.80
N ASP A 510 -26.08 31.73 6.80
CA ASP A 510 -26.69 32.56 7.84
C ASP A 510 -26.28 32.14 9.27
N ASP A 511 -24.94 31.93 9.43
CA ASP A 511 -24.32 31.45 10.67
C ASP A 511 -24.73 30.01 11.11
N VAL A 512 -25.55 29.30 10.33
CA VAL A 512 -25.88 27.91 10.56
C VAL A 512 -24.82 27.05 9.84
N TRP A 513 -24.17 26.14 10.59
CA TRP A 513 -23.24 25.19 10.01
C TRP A 513 -23.99 24.21 9.09
N VAL A 514 -23.46 23.96 7.89
CA VAL A 514 -24.03 23.02 6.91
C VAL A 514 -22.99 21.97 6.50
N LEU A 515 -23.44 20.77 6.19
CA LEU A 515 -22.61 19.63 5.90
C LEU A 515 -21.99 19.73 4.49
N ALA A 516 -20.75 20.23 4.41
CA ALA A 516 -20.00 20.25 3.17
C ALA A 516 -19.08 19.02 3.06
N GLY A 517 -19.25 18.25 2.00
CA GLY A 517 -18.31 17.17 1.64
C GLY A 517 -17.04 17.74 1.01
N TYR A 518 -15.90 17.14 1.29
CA TYR A 518 -14.60 17.52 0.69
C TYR A 518 -14.10 16.44 -0.25
N ASP A 519 -13.96 16.77 -1.52
CA ASP A 519 -13.24 15.98 -2.52
C ASP A 519 -11.78 16.43 -2.56
N ALA A 520 -10.93 15.74 -1.80
CA ALA A 520 -9.51 16.08 -1.68
C ALA A 520 -8.72 15.89 -3.00
N LYS A 521 -9.19 15.06 -3.94
CA LYS A 521 -8.55 14.86 -5.25
C LYS A 521 -8.65 16.10 -6.12
N ASN A 522 -9.80 16.77 -6.06
CA ASN A 522 -10.11 17.92 -6.89
C ASN A 522 -10.04 19.25 -6.11
N GLY A 523 -9.83 19.19 -4.77
CA GLY A 523 -9.82 20.36 -3.92
C GLY A 523 -11.17 21.07 -3.86
N VAL A 524 -12.29 20.33 -3.84
CA VAL A 524 -13.64 20.90 -3.94
C VAL A 524 -14.46 20.58 -2.70
N LEU A 525 -14.96 21.61 -2.06
CA LEU A 525 -16.03 21.53 -1.08
C LEU A 525 -17.38 21.56 -1.81
N SER A 526 -18.29 20.65 -1.43
CA SER A 526 -19.63 20.57 -2.02
C SER A 526 -20.68 20.48 -0.92
N TYR A 527 -21.65 21.37 -0.93
CA TYR A 527 -22.85 21.28 -0.09
C TYR A 527 -24.06 20.97 -0.95
N THR A 528 -24.75 19.88 -0.67
CA THR A 528 -26.05 19.55 -1.27
C THR A 528 -27.13 20.14 -0.39
N PHE A 529 -28.01 20.95 -0.98
CA PHE A 529 -29.08 21.59 -0.22
C PHE A 529 -30.00 20.54 0.41
N ASP A 530 -30.13 20.61 1.72
CA ASP A 530 -30.87 19.70 2.57
C ASP A 530 -31.85 20.47 3.48
N GLU A 531 -32.50 19.77 4.42
CA GLU A 531 -33.45 20.34 5.35
C GLU A 531 -32.83 21.28 6.40
N HIS A 532 -31.52 21.31 6.54
CA HIS A 532 -30.79 22.19 7.47
C HIS A 532 -30.46 23.56 6.83
N MET A 533 -30.76 23.74 5.56
CA MET A 533 -30.59 25.04 4.91
C MET A 533 -31.57 26.03 5.50
N PRO A 534 -31.11 27.21 5.98
CA PRO A 534 -32.02 28.26 6.47
C PRO A 534 -33.07 28.67 5.43
N ALA A 535 -34.25 29.01 5.91
CA ALA A 535 -35.33 29.49 5.05
C ALA A 535 -35.11 30.94 4.65
N GLY A 536 -35.24 31.28 3.38
CA GLY A 536 -35.09 32.67 2.89
C GLY A 536 -34.92 32.72 1.38
N LYS A 537 -34.83 33.95 0.85
CA LYS A 537 -34.52 34.21 -0.57
C LYS A 537 -33.08 34.67 -0.77
N GLU A 538 -32.47 35.26 0.25
CA GLU A 538 -31.09 35.75 0.26
C GLU A 538 -30.40 35.18 1.47
N HIS A 539 -29.19 34.72 1.32
CA HIS A 539 -28.39 34.06 2.34
C HIS A 539 -26.96 34.56 2.34
N THR A 540 -26.37 34.62 3.51
CA THR A 540 -24.93 34.90 3.66
C THR A 540 -24.16 33.60 3.76
N LEU A 541 -23.24 33.37 2.79
CA LEU A 541 -22.33 32.21 2.80
C LEU A 541 -20.99 32.59 3.45
N LYS A 542 -20.60 31.84 4.46
CA LYS A 542 -19.28 31.97 5.12
C LYS A 542 -18.52 30.66 4.97
N VAL A 543 -17.30 30.75 4.45
CA VAL A 543 -16.40 29.60 4.28
C VAL A 543 -15.14 29.89 5.10
N SER A 544 -14.74 28.93 5.91
CA SER A 544 -13.49 28.97 6.66
C SER A 544 -12.64 27.76 6.25
N VAL A 545 -11.37 28.01 5.93
CA VAL A 545 -10.41 26.97 5.57
C VAL A 545 -9.10 27.26 6.30
N LEU A 546 -8.51 26.23 6.87
CA LEU A 546 -7.23 26.29 7.57
C LEU A 546 -6.25 25.31 6.91
N ASP A 547 -5.01 25.74 6.74
CA ASP A 547 -3.84 24.92 6.40
C ASP A 547 -3.37 24.07 7.61
N ARG A 548 -2.42 23.18 7.38
CA ARG A 548 -1.85 22.32 8.44
C ARG A 548 -0.84 23.04 9.30
#